data_693183331304d2c1480f4cae51c3fccc
#
_entry.id   693183331304d2c1480f4cae51c3fccc
#
_cell.length_a   1.000
_cell.length_b   1.000
_cell.length_c   1.000
_cell.angle_alpha   90.00
_cell.angle_beta   90.00
_cell.angle_gamma   90.00
#
_symmetry.space_group_name_H-M   'P 1'
#
loop_
_entity.id
_entity.type
_entity.pdbx_description
1 polymer ?
#
loop_
_entity_poly.entity_id
_entity_poly.type
_entity_poly.pdbx_seq_one_letter_code
_entity_poly.pdbx_strand_id
1 'polypeptide(L)'
;MPHLTKPILSLKQFILKQEVKTLYRHIFRAIRKVPDPAHRKELTEWARRDFRANANYTDEVTVRMYLRYGERCLRELETSLNLAK
;
A
#
# COMPACT_ATOMS: atom_id res chain seq x y z
N MET A 1 9.93 8.06 36.25
CA MET A 1 9.10 7.99 35.58
C MET A 1 9.17 7.15 34.61
N PRO A 2 8.53 6.49 34.45
CA PRO A 2 8.65 5.72 33.46
C PRO A 2 8.41 6.30 32.42
N HIS A 3 8.83 6.50 31.76
CA HIS A 3 8.50 6.94 30.67
C HIS A 3 8.56 6.03 29.74
N LEU A 4 7.80 6.10 28.82
CA LEU A 4 7.78 5.30 27.72
C LEU A 4 8.96 5.57 26.99
N THR A 5 9.76 4.62 26.82
CA THR A 5 10.94 4.77 26.05
C THR A 5 10.66 4.68 24.60
N LYS A 6 9.54 4.10 24.19
CA LYS A 6 9.13 4.06 22.80
C LYS A 6 7.84 4.78 22.66
N PRO A 7 7.69 5.55 21.61
CA PRO A 7 6.42 6.17 21.37
C PRO A 7 5.37 5.13 21.10
N ILE A 8 4.26 5.29 21.72
CA ILE A 8 3.10 4.50 21.41
C ILE A 8 2.43 5.17 20.25
N LEU A 9 2.12 4.42 19.22
CA LEU A 9 1.41 4.98 18.09
C LEU A 9 0.06 5.49 18.57
N SER A 10 -0.29 6.70 18.14
CA SER A 10 -1.61 7.22 18.43
C SER A 10 -2.65 6.37 17.73
N LEU A 11 -3.89 6.48 18.14
CA LEU A 11 -4.98 5.75 17.49
C LEU A 11 -5.02 6.11 16.00
N LYS A 12 -4.81 7.38 15.68
CA LYS A 12 -4.83 7.82 14.29
C LYS A 12 -3.71 7.15 13.48
N GLN A 13 -2.51 7.08 14.02
CA GLN A 13 -1.40 6.41 13.35
C GLN A 13 -1.66 4.92 13.15
N PHE A 14 -2.26 4.29 14.15
CA PHE A 14 -2.62 2.88 14.04
C PHE A 14 -3.64 2.67 12.93
N ILE A 15 -4.67 3.51 12.87
CA ILE A 15 -5.69 3.43 11.82
C ILE A 15 -5.06 3.62 10.44
N LEU A 16 -4.17 4.60 10.30
CA LEU A 16 -3.48 4.84 9.04
C LEU A 16 -2.64 3.65 8.60
N LYS A 17 -1.96 3.01 9.55
CA LYS A 17 -1.19 1.81 9.24
C LYS A 17 -2.08 0.69 8.74
N GLN A 18 -3.25 0.53 9.34
CA GLN A 18 -4.19 -0.49 8.90
C GLN A 18 -4.73 -0.18 7.50
N GLU A 19 -4.96 1.09 7.20
CA GLU A 19 -5.41 1.50 5.88
C GLU A 19 -4.35 1.19 4.83
N VAL A 20 -3.08 1.43 5.14
CA VAL A 20 -1.99 1.11 4.23
C VAL A 20 -1.92 -0.39 3.97
N LYS A 21 -2.00 -1.20 5.01
CA LYS A 21 -1.98 -2.66 4.86
C LYS A 21 -3.15 -3.14 4.01
N THR A 22 -4.32 -2.60 4.24
CA THR A 22 -5.51 -2.96 3.48
C THR A 22 -5.35 -2.60 2.01
N LEU A 23 -4.83 -1.42 1.74
CA LEU A 23 -4.59 -0.97 0.37
C LEU A 23 -3.65 -1.92 -0.36
N TYR A 24 -2.51 -2.25 0.25
CA TYR A 24 -1.55 -3.14 -0.41
C TYR A 24 -2.08 -4.56 -0.57
N ARG A 25 -2.91 -5.02 0.36
CA ARG A 25 -3.58 -6.30 0.21
C ARG A 25 -4.46 -6.32 -1.03
N HIS A 26 -5.19 -5.22 -1.27
CA HIS A 26 -6.03 -5.09 -2.46
C HIS A 26 -5.17 -4.99 -3.72
N ILE A 27 -4.05 -4.27 -3.65
CA ILE A 27 -3.13 -4.16 -4.78
C ILE A 27 -2.57 -5.54 -5.16
N PHE A 28 -2.10 -6.32 -4.18
CA PHE A 28 -1.58 -7.64 -4.46
C PHE A 28 -2.64 -8.57 -5.02
N ARG A 29 -3.87 -8.45 -4.54
CA ARG A 29 -4.98 -9.25 -5.06
C ARG A 29 -5.26 -8.91 -6.52
N ALA A 30 -5.22 -7.63 -6.87
CA ALA A 30 -5.42 -7.22 -8.27
C ALA A 30 -4.27 -7.68 -9.14
N ILE A 31 -3.03 -7.61 -8.65
CA ILE A 31 -1.87 -8.05 -9.39
C ILE A 31 -1.97 -9.54 -9.77
N ARG A 32 -2.53 -10.36 -8.89
CA ARG A 32 -2.68 -11.78 -9.18
C ARG A 32 -3.53 -12.05 -10.41
N LYS A 33 -4.36 -11.10 -10.81
CA LYS A 33 -5.24 -11.24 -11.97
C LYS A 33 -4.56 -10.83 -13.27
N VAL A 34 -3.34 -10.31 -13.20
CA VAL A 34 -2.59 -9.94 -14.40
C VAL A 34 -2.22 -11.21 -15.15
N PRO A 35 -2.60 -11.31 -16.44
CA PRO A 35 -2.39 -12.58 -17.17
C PRO A 35 -0.93 -12.90 -17.50
N ASP A 36 -0.13 -11.89 -17.81
CA ASP A 36 1.25 -12.11 -18.19
C ASP A 36 2.11 -12.37 -16.95
N PRO A 37 2.74 -13.55 -16.83
CA PRO A 37 3.54 -13.86 -15.64
C PRO A 37 4.72 -12.92 -15.40
N ALA A 38 5.38 -12.47 -16.46
CA ALA A 38 6.51 -11.56 -16.32
C ALA A 38 6.05 -10.21 -15.80
N HIS A 39 4.96 -9.69 -16.34
CA HIS A 39 4.39 -8.43 -15.91
C HIS A 39 3.88 -8.53 -14.47
N ARG A 40 3.25 -9.64 -14.14
CA ARG A 40 2.75 -9.90 -12.78
C ARG A 40 3.90 -9.89 -11.78
N LYS A 41 5.04 -10.48 -12.14
CA LYS A 41 6.21 -10.50 -11.29
C LYS A 41 6.76 -9.09 -11.07
N GLU A 42 6.85 -8.31 -12.12
CA GLU A 42 7.33 -6.93 -12.03
C GLU A 42 6.45 -6.10 -11.10
N LEU A 43 5.14 -6.22 -11.26
CA LEU A 43 4.20 -5.48 -10.42
C LEU A 43 4.28 -5.91 -8.98
N THR A 44 4.44 -7.20 -8.72
CA THR A 44 4.58 -7.72 -7.36
C THR A 44 5.84 -7.15 -6.70
N GLU A 45 6.94 -7.13 -7.42
CA GLU A 45 8.19 -6.60 -6.89
C GLU A 45 8.09 -5.11 -6.63
N TRP A 46 7.44 -4.37 -7.55
CA TRP A 46 7.21 -2.95 -7.36
C TRP A 46 6.37 -2.70 -6.09
N ALA A 47 5.28 -3.43 -5.95
CA ALA A 47 4.38 -3.23 -4.80
C ALA A 47 5.08 -3.54 -3.48
N ARG A 48 5.91 -4.58 -3.46
CA ARG A 48 6.67 -4.92 -2.24
C ARG A 48 7.67 -3.83 -1.88
N ARG A 49 8.40 -3.32 -2.87
CA ARG A 49 9.34 -2.24 -2.63
C ARG A 49 8.65 -0.99 -2.13
N ASP A 50 7.52 -0.66 -2.76
CA ASP A 50 6.75 0.51 -2.40
C ASP A 50 6.22 0.41 -0.98
N PHE A 51 5.69 -0.74 -0.62
CA PHE A 51 5.19 -0.97 0.71
C PHE A 51 6.30 -0.85 1.76
N ARG A 52 7.45 -1.44 1.49
CA ARG A 52 8.59 -1.35 2.41
C ARG A 52 9.08 0.07 2.57
N ALA A 53 9.14 0.81 1.48
CA ALA A 53 9.59 2.19 1.51
C ALA A 53 8.66 3.05 2.34
N ASN A 54 7.35 2.77 2.29
CA ASN A 54 6.35 3.57 2.98
C ASN A 54 6.06 3.10 4.40
N ALA A 55 6.52 1.91 4.76
CA ALA A 55 6.20 1.31 6.05
C ALA A 55 6.74 2.10 7.24
N ASN A 56 7.80 2.86 7.03
CA ASN A 56 8.44 3.61 8.10
C ASN A 56 7.87 5.01 8.29
N TYR A 57 7.02 5.47 7.39
CA TYR A 57 6.44 6.79 7.53
C TYR A 57 5.36 6.79 8.60
N THR A 58 5.45 7.75 9.51
CA THR A 58 4.45 7.92 10.56
C THR A 58 3.74 9.26 10.45
N ASP A 59 4.24 10.15 9.62
CA ASP A 59 3.64 11.46 9.43
C ASP A 59 2.31 11.33 8.70
N GLU A 60 1.26 11.86 9.28
CA GLU A 60 -0.09 11.71 8.74
C GLU A 60 -0.21 12.23 7.32
N VAL A 61 0.36 13.40 7.05
CA VAL A 61 0.24 14.01 5.72
C VAL A 61 0.92 13.13 4.67
N THR A 62 2.11 12.64 4.99
CA THR A 62 2.87 11.78 4.09
C THR A 62 2.14 10.46 3.85
N VAL A 63 1.64 9.84 4.90
CA VAL A 63 0.93 8.57 4.78
C VAL A 63 -0.34 8.75 3.94
N ARG A 64 -1.09 9.81 4.16
CA ARG A 64 -2.29 10.05 3.37
C ARG A 64 -1.98 10.31 1.91
N MET A 65 -0.86 10.96 1.64
CA MET A 65 -0.42 11.19 0.27
C MET A 65 -0.13 9.86 -0.44
N TYR A 66 0.57 8.95 0.25
CA TYR A 66 0.87 7.64 -0.30
C TYR A 66 -0.37 6.78 -0.44
N LEU A 67 -1.33 6.92 0.47
CA LEU A 67 -2.60 6.22 0.35
C LEU A 67 -3.33 6.63 -0.92
N ARG A 68 -3.39 7.93 -1.19
CA ARG A 68 -4.05 8.43 -2.40
C ARG A 68 -3.35 7.97 -3.66
N TYR A 69 -2.02 7.99 -3.64
CA TYR A 69 -1.23 7.52 -4.75
C TYR A 69 -1.50 6.03 -5.02
N GLY A 70 -1.47 5.23 -3.96
CA GLY A 70 -1.73 3.80 -4.08
C GLY A 70 -3.14 3.49 -4.54
N GLU A 71 -4.13 4.24 -4.06
CA GLU A 71 -5.51 4.07 -4.50
C GLU A 71 -5.67 4.37 -5.98
N ARG A 72 -4.95 5.39 -6.47
CA ARG A 72 -4.96 5.70 -7.89
C ARG A 72 -4.33 4.56 -8.69
N CYS A 73 -3.20 4.05 -8.23
CA CYS A 73 -2.54 2.92 -8.89
C CYS A 73 -3.44 1.71 -8.94
N LEU A 74 -4.15 1.44 -7.85
CA LEU A 74 -5.09 0.32 -7.80
C LEU A 74 -6.22 0.49 -8.81
N ARG A 75 -6.80 1.69 -8.87
CA ARG A 75 -7.86 1.96 -9.83
C ARG A 75 -7.39 1.81 -11.27
N GLU A 76 -6.18 2.29 -11.56
CA GLU A 76 -5.63 2.16 -12.91
C GLU A 76 -5.39 0.71 -13.28
N LEU A 77 -4.89 -0.06 -12.33
CA LEU A 77 -4.67 -1.49 -12.53
C LEU A 77 -5.99 -2.21 -12.77
N GLU A 78 -6.99 -1.93 -11.96
CA GLU A 78 -8.30 -2.56 -12.10
C GLU A 78 -8.96 -2.19 -13.42
N THR A 79 -8.81 -0.94 -13.84
CA THR A 79 -9.32 -0.49 -15.13
C THR A 79 -8.64 -1.24 -16.27
N SER A 80 -7.32 -1.38 -16.20
CA SER A 80 -6.57 -2.13 -17.21
C SER A 80 -7.02 -3.58 -17.28
N LEU A 81 -7.23 -4.20 -16.13
CA LEU A 81 -7.69 -5.59 -16.08
C LEU A 81 -9.07 -5.74 -16.70
N ASN A 82 -9.95 -4.78 -16.46
CA ASN A 82 -11.29 -4.83 -17.04
C ASN A 82 -11.27 -4.63 -18.55
N LEU A 83 -10.37 -3.78 -19.04
CA LEU A 83 -10.25 -3.56 -20.48
C LEU A 83 -9.65 -4.76 -21.20
N ALA A 84 -8.89 -5.58 -20.48
CA ALA A 84 -8.24 -6.76 -21.06
C ALA A 84 -9.15 -7.97 -21.15
N LYS A 85 -10.34 -7.89 -20.59
CA LYS A 85 -11.27 -9.03 -20.62
C LYS A 85 -11.88 -9.22 -21.99
#